data_9eee95d64375b07d6b18df5156c808aa
#
_entry.id   9eee95d64375b07d6b18df5156c808aa
#
_cell.length_a   1.000
_cell.length_b   1.000
_cell.length_c   1.000
_cell.angle_alpha   90.00
_cell.angle_beta   90.00
_cell.angle_gamma   90.00
#
_symmetry.space_group_name_H-M   'P 1'
#
loop_
_entity.id
_entity.type
_entity.pdbx_description
1 polymer ?
#
loop_
_entity_poly.entity_id
_entity_poly.type
_entity_poly.pdbx_seq_one_letter_code
_entity_poly.pdbx_strand_id
1 'polypeptide(L)'
;MVNIGNDWDNILKDEFKKDYYIQLRAFLKSEYSTHRIHPDMYDIFNALKWTSYSDTKVVILGQDPYHEEGQAHGLAFSVQKGVKIPPSLLNMYKELNQELGCYIPNNGYLEKWARQGVLLLNSSLTVRDGAANSHRGKGWEIFTDRIVELLNERQDPVIFLLWGSNAKEKVKVITNPQHKILTTVHPSPLSASRGFFGCGHFKTANRLLKQMGKTEIDWQIENV
;
A
#
# COMPACT_ATOMS: atom_id res chain seq x y z
N MET A 1 16.33 1.28 17.19
CA MET A 1 16.29 0.34 16.05
C MET A 1 14.84 0.26 15.63
N VAL A 2 14.54 0.22 14.33
CA VAL A 2 13.16 -0.01 13.87
C VAL A 2 12.80 -1.44 14.26
N ASN A 3 11.57 -1.63 14.77
CA ASN A 3 11.01 -2.94 15.11
C ASN A 3 9.62 -3.03 14.45
N ILE A 4 9.51 -3.87 13.43
CA ILE A 4 8.25 -4.11 12.70
C ILE A 4 7.45 -5.19 13.45
N GLY A 5 8.13 -6.15 14.07
CA GLY A 5 7.53 -7.19 14.90
C GLY A 5 7.20 -8.49 14.15
N ASN A 6 7.78 -8.71 12.98
CA ASN A 6 7.64 -9.94 12.19
C ASN A 6 8.90 -10.22 11.35
N ASP A 7 8.81 -11.09 10.33
CA ASP A 7 9.93 -11.50 9.49
C ASP A 7 10.60 -10.37 8.69
N TRP A 8 9.92 -9.25 8.45
CA TRP A 8 10.52 -8.05 7.89
C TRP A 8 11.71 -7.52 8.71
N ASP A 9 11.73 -7.72 10.04
CA ASP A 9 12.85 -7.26 10.88
C ASP A 9 14.17 -7.90 10.46
N ASN A 10 14.17 -9.19 10.15
CA ASN A 10 15.37 -9.89 9.69
C ASN A 10 15.73 -9.53 8.24
N ILE A 11 14.73 -9.37 7.38
CA ILE A 11 14.89 -9.12 5.95
C ILE A 11 15.43 -7.71 5.71
N LEU A 12 14.95 -6.72 6.47
CA LEU A 12 15.28 -5.31 6.30
C LEU A 12 16.39 -4.81 7.24
N LYS A 13 16.96 -5.68 8.11
CA LYS A 13 17.95 -5.28 9.12
C LYS A 13 19.14 -4.49 8.59
N ASP A 14 19.62 -4.85 7.40
CA ASP A 14 20.77 -4.19 6.77
C ASP A 14 20.34 -2.97 5.94
N GLU A 15 19.09 -2.92 5.47
CA GLU A 15 18.52 -1.76 4.80
C GLU A 15 18.47 -0.54 5.72
N PHE A 16 18.12 -0.74 6.99
CA PHE A 16 18.09 0.30 8.01
C PHE A 16 19.45 0.90 8.38
N LYS A 17 20.56 0.28 7.92
CA LYS A 17 21.94 0.72 8.15
C LYS A 17 22.52 1.51 6.97
N LYS A 18 21.85 1.51 5.82
CA LYS A 18 22.33 2.19 4.61
C LYS A 18 22.32 3.72 4.77
N ASP A 19 23.26 4.38 4.14
CA ASP A 19 23.45 5.84 4.25
C ASP A 19 22.19 6.63 3.91
N TYR A 20 21.48 6.25 2.84
CA TYR A 20 20.24 6.92 2.46
C TYR A 20 19.17 6.82 3.56
N TYR A 21 19.10 5.67 4.25
CA TYR A 21 18.11 5.47 5.31
C TYR A 21 18.50 6.25 6.59
N ILE A 22 19.81 6.34 6.89
CA ILE A 22 20.31 7.18 7.98
C ILE A 22 19.98 8.65 7.73
N GLN A 23 20.18 9.13 6.49
CA GLN A 23 19.82 10.48 6.07
C GLN A 23 18.30 10.70 6.14
N LEU A 24 17.50 9.75 5.66
CA LEU A 24 16.04 9.79 5.77
C LEU A 24 15.59 9.90 7.24
N ARG A 25 16.17 9.10 8.14
CA ARG A 25 15.87 9.19 9.59
C ARG A 25 16.21 10.56 10.18
N ALA A 26 17.35 11.13 9.82
CA ALA A 26 17.75 12.45 10.27
C ALA A 26 16.77 13.52 9.77
N PHE A 27 16.38 13.45 8.50
CA PHE A 27 15.35 14.29 7.90
C PHE A 27 14.01 14.16 8.66
N LEU A 28 13.51 12.94 8.87
CA LEU A 28 12.24 12.69 9.56
C LEU A 28 12.26 13.21 11.00
N LYS A 29 13.38 13.04 11.71
CA LYS A 29 13.51 13.57 13.07
C LYS A 29 13.33 15.10 13.09
N SER A 30 13.88 15.80 12.12
CA SER A 30 13.67 17.25 11.96
C SER A 30 12.23 17.57 11.61
N GLU A 31 11.64 16.83 10.65
CA GLU A 31 10.27 17.05 10.19
C GLU A 31 9.26 16.91 11.34
N TYR A 32 9.30 15.79 12.08
CA TYR A 32 8.38 15.55 13.21
C TYR A 32 8.60 16.51 14.38
N SER A 33 9.75 17.17 14.48
CA SER A 33 10.00 18.17 15.52
C SER A 33 9.52 19.58 15.16
N THR A 34 9.32 19.88 13.88
CA THR A 34 9.05 21.23 13.37
C THR A 34 7.75 21.36 12.59
N HIS A 35 7.18 20.26 12.15
CA HIS A 35 5.97 20.21 11.32
C HIS A 35 5.01 19.13 11.83
N ARG A 36 3.73 19.28 11.48
CA ARG A 36 2.78 18.18 11.61
C ARG A 36 2.99 17.23 10.43
N ILE A 37 3.25 15.96 10.73
CA ILE A 37 3.55 14.91 9.76
C ILE A 37 2.52 13.79 9.88
N HIS A 38 2.14 13.20 8.77
CA HIS A 38 1.26 12.04 8.69
C HIS A 38 1.95 10.86 8.03
N PRO A 39 1.64 9.63 8.50
CA PRO A 39 0.89 9.27 9.72
C PRO A 39 1.69 9.61 10.98
N ASP A 40 1.15 9.28 12.17
CA ASP A 40 1.92 9.27 13.42
C ASP A 40 3.18 8.41 13.24
N MET A 41 4.28 8.78 13.91
CA MET A 41 5.58 8.12 13.75
C MET A 41 5.55 6.62 14.11
N TYR A 42 4.64 6.18 14.98
CA TYR A 42 4.47 4.78 15.35
C TYR A 42 3.69 3.97 14.32
N ASP A 43 2.99 4.65 13.41
CA ASP A 43 2.15 4.05 12.36
C ASP A 43 2.83 3.95 11.00
N ILE A 44 4.01 4.58 10.82
CA ILE A 44 4.73 4.63 9.53
C ILE A 44 4.84 3.25 8.86
N PHE A 45 5.11 2.21 9.66
CA PHE A 45 5.33 0.85 9.17
C PHE A 45 4.13 -0.09 9.33
N ASN A 46 2.92 0.41 9.57
CA ASN A 46 1.75 -0.44 9.78
C ASN A 46 1.46 -1.38 8.61
N ALA A 47 1.73 -0.97 7.36
CA ALA A 47 1.62 -1.86 6.20
C ALA A 47 2.48 -3.12 6.36
N LEU A 48 3.73 -2.98 6.83
CA LEU A 48 4.65 -4.08 7.06
C LEU A 48 4.33 -4.84 8.36
N LYS A 49 3.85 -4.15 9.39
CA LYS A 49 3.44 -4.80 10.66
C LYS A 49 2.27 -5.75 10.48
N TRP A 50 1.28 -5.34 9.67
CA TRP A 50 0.05 -6.11 9.50
C TRP A 50 0.09 -7.09 8.33
N THR A 51 1.07 -6.94 7.45
CA THR A 51 1.34 -7.87 6.35
C THR A 51 2.80 -8.27 6.40
N SER A 52 3.09 -9.48 6.94
CA SER A 52 4.45 -10.01 6.97
C SER A 52 4.98 -10.30 5.57
N TYR A 53 6.29 -10.44 5.43
CA TYR A 53 6.90 -10.80 4.13
C TYR A 53 6.38 -12.14 3.64
N SER A 54 6.37 -13.15 4.50
CA SER A 54 5.91 -14.51 4.14
C SER A 54 4.41 -14.55 3.81
N ASP A 55 3.58 -13.76 4.49
CA ASP A 55 2.13 -13.76 4.28
C ASP A 55 1.68 -12.88 3.11
N THR A 56 2.57 -12.07 2.52
CA THR A 56 2.22 -11.20 1.41
C THR A 56 1.75 -12.01 0.20
N LYS A 57 0.49 -11.84 -0.18
CA LYS A 57 -0.17 -12.47 -1.34
C LYS A 57 -0.43 -11.48 -2.45
N VAL A 58 -0.87 -10.27 -2.08
CA VAL A 58 -1.22 -9.18 -2.99
C VAL A 58 -0.50 -7.93 -2.56
N VAL A 59 -0.01 -7.13 -3.51
CA VAL A 59 0.56 -5.80 -3.26
C VAL A 59 -0.29 -4.76 -3.98
N ILE A 60 -0.72 -3.74 -3.26
CA ILE A 60 -1.35 -2.55 -3.84
C ILE A 60 -0.46 -1.36 -3.52
N LEU A 61 0.04 -0.69 -4.57
CA LEU A 61 0.92 0.45 -4.41
C LEU A 61 0.14 1.77 -4.48
N GLY A 62 0.26 2.56 -3.42
CA GLY A 62 -0.15 3.96 -3.37
C GLY A 62 1.03 4.91 -3.63
N GLN A 63 0.76 6.21 -3.59
CA GLN A 63 1.77 7.25 -3.82
C GLN A 63 2.36 7.76 -2.50
N ASP A 64 1.59 8.49 -1.74
CA ASP A 64 1.91 9.04 -0.43
C ASP A 64 0.70 8.94 0.51
N PRO A 65 0.86 9.11 1.82
CA PRO A 65 -0.25 9.08 2.75
C PRO A 65 -1.23 10.24 2.49
N TYR A 66 -2.48 10.08 2.91
CA TYR A 66 -3.39 11.20 3.02
C TYR A 66 -2.81 12.25 3.97
N HIS A 67 -2.94 13.53 3.61
CA HIS A 67 -2.22 14.62 4.27
C HIS A 67 -3.10 15.51 5.17
N GLU A 68 -4.34 15.11 5.42
CA GLU A 68 -5.21 15.80 6.37
C GLU A 68 -5.20 15.09 7.72
N GLU A 69 -5.47 15.85 8.77
CA GLU A 69 -5.47 15.37 10.15
C GLU A 69 -6.40 14.15 10.33
N GLY A 70 -5.91 13.15 11.06
CA GLY A 70 -6.69 11.96 11.40
C GLY A 70 -6.93 10.97 10.26
N GLN A 71 -6.44 11.22 9.05
CA GLN A 71 -6.66 10.32 7.91
C GLN A 71 -5.70 9.13 7.89
N ALA A 72 -4.41 9.41 7.70
CA ALA A 72 -3.40 8.38 7.46
C ALA A 72 -3.06 7.58 8.72
N HIS A 73 -2.86 6.28 8.55
CA HIS A 73 -2.43 5.37 9.61
C HIS A 73 -1.44 4.30 9.10
N GLY A 74 -0.68 4.62 8.04
CA GLY A 74 0.42 3.79 7.54
C GLY A 74 0.04 2.74 6.49
N LEU A 75 -1.20 2.72 6.00
CA LEU A 75 -1.64 1.88 4.88
C LEU A 75 -2.06 2.74 3.69
N ALA A 76 -1.61 2.34 2.49
CA ALA A 76 -2.05 2.98 1.24
C ALA A 76 -3.58 2.89 1.07
N PHE A 77 -4.19 3.97 0.61
CA PHE A 77 -5.64 4.14 0.36
C PHE A 77 -6.53 4.10 1.60
N SER A 78 -6.03 3.67 2.76
CA SER A 78 -6.80 3.52 3.99
C SER A 78 -6.84 4.80 4.80
N VAL A 79 -7.95 5.02 5.51
CA VAL A 79 -8.12 6.10 6.49
C VAL A 79 -8.58 5.54 7.82
N GLN A 80 -8.34 6.31 8.89
CA GLN A 80 -8.82 6.00 10.24
C GLN A 80 -10.34 5.84 10.29
N LYS A 81 -10.83 5.07 11.27
CA LYS A 81 -12.27 4.94 11.56
C LYS A 81 -12.87 6.32 11.88
N GLY A 82 -14.10 6.56 11.43
CA GLY A 82 -14.79 7.83 11.63
C GLY A 82 -14.41 8.92 10.62
N VAL A 83 -13.40 8.69 9.78
CA VAL A 83 -13.02 9.61 8.71
C VAL A 83 -13.88 9.34 7.46
N LYS A 84 -14.28 10.40 6.77
CA LYS A 84 -14.99 10.30 5.49
C LYS A 84 -14.16 9.50 4.48
N ILE A 85 -14.80 8.55 3.79
CA ILE A 85 -14.15 7.73 2.77
C ILE A 85 -13.59 8.63 1.66
N PRO A 86 -12.27 8.58 1.38
CA PRO A 86 -11.67 9.37 0.31
C PRO A 86 -12.19 8.96 -1.08
N PRO A 87 -12.23 9.89 -2.03
CA PRO A 87 -12.81 9.64 -3.36
C PRO A 87 -12.18 8.45 -4.11
N SER A 88 -10.86 8.25 -4.01
CA SER A 88 -10.18 7.11 -4.64
C SER A 88 -10.62 5.79 -4.03
N LEU A 89 -10.71 5.71 -2.70
CA LEU A 89 -11.18 4.52 -2.00
C LEU A 89 -12.66 4.24 -2.27
N LEU A 90 -13.49 5.28 -2.34
CA LEU A 90 -14.90 5.11 -2.74
C LEU A 90 -15.02 4.51 -4.14
N ASN A 91 -14.14 4.88 -5.08
CA ASN A 91 -14.12 4.27 -6.41
C ASN A 91 -13.64 2.81 -6.37
N MET A 92 -12.71 2.47 -5.49
CA MET A 92 -12.33 1.06 -5.26
C MET A 92 -13.53 0.25 -4.74
N TYR A 93 -14.30 0.79 -3.80
CA TYR A 93 -15.52 0.14 -3.29
C TYR A 93 -16.62 -0.01 -4.34
N LYS A 94 -16.78 0.98 -5.24
CA LYS A 94 -17.71 0.87 -6.38
C LYS A 94 -17.30 -0.25 -7.33
N GLU A 95 -16.01 -0.38 -7.61
CA GLU A 95 -15.49 -1.46 -8.43
C GLU A 95 -15.69 -2.82 -7.77
N LEU A 96 -15.41 -2.93 -6.47
CA LEU A 96 -15.70 -4.13 -5.68
C LEU A 96 -17.17 -4.52 -5.70
N ASN A 97 -18.06 -3.54 -5.60
CA ASN A 97 -19.52 -3.78 -5.71
C ASN A 97 -19.87 -4.35 -7.09
N GLN A 98 -19.31 -3.77 -8.16
CA GLN A 98 -19.55 -4.22 -9.53
C GLN A 98 -18.96 -5.61 -9.81
N GLU A 99 -17.73 -5.90 -9.33
CA GLU A 99 -17.02 -7.15 -9.60
C GLU A 99 -17.50 -8.33 -8.76
N LEU A 100 -17.77 -8.09 -7.49
CA LEU A 100 -17.96 -9.14 -6.46
C LEU A 100 -19.27 -9.01 -5.67
N GLY A 101 -20.06 -7.97 -5.93
CA GLY A 101 -21.30 -7.73 -5.19
C GLY A 101 -21.10 -7.23 -3.76
N CYS A 102 -19.90 -6.81 -3.38
CA CYS A 102 -19.63 -6.23 -2.08
C CYS A 102 -20.48 -4.98 -1.86
N TYR A 103 -21.09 -4.81 -0.70
CA TYR A 103 -21.74 -3.53 -0.39
C TYR A 103 -20.68 -2.44 -0.12
N ILE A 104 -21.03 -1.18 -0.36
CA ILE A 104 -20.15 -0.05 -0.03
C ILE A 104 -20.21 0.19 1.48
N PRO A 105 -19.08 0.02 2.21
CA PRO A 105 -19.07 0.19 3.67
C PRO A 105 -19.19 1.66 4.07
N ASN A 106 -19.45 1.91 5.35
CA ASN A 106 -19.54 3.26 5.92
C ASN A 106 -18.20 3.81 6.42
N ASN A 107 -17.10 3.09 6.22
CA ASN A 107 -15.76 3.48 6.66
C ASN A 107 -14.68 3.11 5.64
N GLY A 108 -13.48 3.69 5.80
CA GLY A 108 -12.33 3.46 4.92
C GLY A 108 -11.15 2.75 5.60
N TYR A 109 -11.39 1.96 6.64
CA TYR A 109 -10.33 1.32 7.42
C TYR A 109 -10.00 -0.08 6.89
N LEU A 110 -8.87 -0.20 6.17
CA LEU A 110 -8.52 -1.39 5.38
C LEU A 110 -7.64 -2.41 6.12
N GLU A 111 -7.52 -2.36 7.43
CA GLU A 111 -6.72 -3.30 8.22
C GLU A 111 -7.07 -4.77 7.91
N LYS A 112 -8.37 -5.08 7.71
CA LYS A 112 -8.82 -6.43 7.35
C LYS A 112 -8.13 -6.96 6.09
N TRP A 113 -7.90 -6.10 5.08
CA TRP A 113 -7.18 -6.54 3.89
C TRP A 113 -5.71 -6.82 4.21
N ALA A 114 -5.05 -5.94 4.97
CA ALA A 114 -3.65 -6.11 5.33
C ALA A 114 -3.42 -7.41 6.09
N ARG A 115 -4.28 -7.74 7.06
CA ARG A 115 -4.18 -8.97 7.85
C ARG A 115 -4.44 -10.25 7.06
N GLN A 116 -5.00 -10.14 5.88
CA GLN A 116 -5.19 -11.28 4.96
C GLN A 116 -4.02 -11.46 3.97
N GLY A 117 -2.99 -10.60 4.04
CA GLY A 117 -1.83 -10.65 3.17
C GLY A 117 -1.90 -9.67 1.99
N VAL A 118 -2.69 -8.61 2.08
CA VAL A 118 -2.68 -7.49 1.12
C VAL A 118 -1.75 -6.40 1.63
N LEU A 119 -0.55 -6.32 1.08
CA LEU A 119 0.40 -5.26 1.42
C LEU A 119 -0.03 -3.95 0.76
N LEU A 120 -0.59 -3.04 1.57
CA LEU A 120 -1.03 -1.70 1.18
C LEU A 120 0.12 -0.71 1.37
N LEU A 121 1.01 -0.61 0.39
CA LEU A 121 2.27 0.11 0.50
C LEU A 121 2.25 1.42 -0.30
N ASN A 122 2.57 2.55 0.32
CA ASN A 122 2.83 3.80 -0.39
C ASN A 122 4.29 3.88 -0.84
N SER A 123 4.57 4.60 -1.92
CA SER A 123 5.94 4.88 -2.38
C SER A 123 6.68 5.81 -1.42
N SER A 124 5.98 6.81 -0.85
CA SER A 124 6.46 7.62 0.28
C SER A 124 5.63 7.28 1.51
N LEU A 125 6.28 7.01 2.66
CA LEU A 125 5.56 6.56 3.86
C LEU A 125 5.16 7.70 4.80
N THR A 126 5.59 8.93 4.51
CA THR A 126 5.24 10.12 5.31
C THR A 126 4.97 11.32 4.42
N VAL A 127 4.22 12.29 4.96
CA VAL A 127 3.84 13.52 4.27
C VAL A 127 3.60 14.64 5.31
N ARG A 128 3.88 15.91 4.96
CA ARG A 128 3.47 17.05 5.78
C ARG A 128 1.97 17.29 5.69
N ASP A 129 1.39 17.75 6.79
CA ASP A 129 0.01 18.24 6.85
C ASP A 129 -0.29 19.23 5.73
N GLY A 130 -1.41 19.03 5.02
CA GLY A 130 -1.85 19.86 3.92
C GLY A 130 -0.96 19.86 2.66
N ALA A 131 0.14 19.13 2.61
CA ALA A 131 1.16 19.25 1.54
C ALA A 131 1.48 17.90 0.87
N ALA A 132 0.62 17.47 -0.05
CA ALA A 132 0.84 16.26 -0.85
C ALA A 132 2.25 16.26 -1.50
N ASN A 133 2.88 15.09 -1.56
CA ASN A 133 4.23 14.88 -2.11
C ASN A 133 5.39 15.63 -1.41
N SER A 134 5.16 16.23 -0.24
CA SER A 134 6.18 17.02 0.46
C SER A 134 7.44 16.25 0.84
N HIS A 135 7.35 14.91 1.01
CA HIS A 135 8.48 14.04 1.31
C HIS A 135 8.98 13.24 0.11
N ARG A 136 8.52 13.56 -1.10
CA ARG A 136 9.00 12.93 -2.32
C ARG A 136 10.50 13.20 -2.52
N GLY A 137 11.25 12.16 -2.92
CA GLY A 137 12.71 12.25 -3.16
C GLY A 137 13.54 12.39 -1.88
N LYS A 138 12.97 12.12 -0.70
CA LYS A 138 13.69 12.19 0.58
C LYS A 138 14.28 10.84 1.03
N GLY A 139 14.10 9.78 0.21
CA GLY A 139 14.66 8.45 0.45
C GLY A 139 13.62 7.35 0.66
N TRP A 140 12.34 7.69 0.83
CA TRP A 140 11.30 6.69 0.97
C TRP A 140 11.17 5.79 -0.26
N GLU A 141 11.28 6.36 -1.46
CA GLU A 141 11.18 5.61 -2.71
C GLU A 141 12.26 4.53 -2.82
N ILE A 142 13.49 4.80 -2.35
CA ILE A 142 14.57 3.80 -2.32
C ILE A 142 14.19 2.65 -1.38
N PHE A 143 13.66 2.97 -0.21
CA PHE A 143 13.25 1.98 0.78
C PHE A 143 12.09 1.11 0.30
N THR A 144 11.06 1.73 -0.26
CA THR A 144 9.88 1.02 -0.75
C THR A 144 10.15 0.25 -2.04
N ASP A 145 11.08 0.73 -2.89
CA ASP A 145 11.57 -0.02 -4.03
C ASP A 145 12.29 -1.29 -3.60
N ARG A 146 13.13 -1.22 -2.54
CA ARG A 146 13.77 -2.40 -1.99
C ARG A 146 12.75 -3.43 -1.47
N ILE A 147 11.63 -2.99 -0.88
CA ILE A 147 10.55 -3.90 -0.48
C ILE A 147 9.97 -4.64 -1.70
N VAL A 148 9.72 -3.92 -2.79
CA VAL A 148 9.20 -4.52 -4.04
C VAL A 148 10.22 -5.50 -4.64
N GLU A 149 11.51 -5.15 -4.64
CA GLU A 149 12.60 -6.04 -5.10
C GLU A 149 12.67 -7.33 -4.28
N LEU A 150 12.62 -7.22 -2.95
CA LEU A 150 12.63 -8.37 -2.05
C LEU A 150 11.42 -9.29 -2.31
N LEU A 151 10.25 -8.72 -2.54
CA LEU A 151 9.07 -9.50 -2.93
C LEU A 151 9.24 -10.14 -4.30
N ASN A 152 9.91 -9.48 -5.26
CA ASN A 152 10.24 -10.03 -6.56
C ASN A 152 11.24 -11.20 -6.48
N GLU A 153 12.10 -11.26 -5.47
CA GLU A 153 13.05 -12.35 -5.24
C GLU A 153 12.37 -13.63 -4.73
N ARG A 154 11.10 -13.56 -4.28
CA ARG A 154 10.39 -14.72 -3.71
C ARG A 154 10.13 -15.79 -4.77
N GLN A 155 10.23 -17.05 -4.31
CA GLN A 155 9.78 -18.21 -5.11
C GLN A 155 8.26 -18.41 -5.01
N ASP A 156 7.66 -17.98 -3.92
CA ASP A 156 6.22 -18.03 -3.72
C ASP A 156 5.55 -16.85 -4.44
N PRO A 157 4.60 -17.09 -5.38
CA PRO A 157 4.07 -16.04 -6.23
C PRO A 157 3.28 -14.97 -5.47
N VAL A 158 3.43 -13.72 -5.92
CA VAL A 158 2.74 -12.53 -5.43
C VAL A 158 1.99 -11.87 -6.58
N ILE A 159 0.84 -11.27 -6.30
CA ILE A 159 0.04 -10.51 -7.27
C ILE A 159 0.26 -9.01 -7.00
N PHE A 160 0.67 -8.26 -8.01
CA PHE A 160 0.87 -6.82 -7.93
C PHE A 160 -0.27 -6.09 -8.65
N LEU A 161 -1.03 -5.29 -7.92
CA LEU A 161 -2.06 -4.40 -8.45
C LEU A 161 -1.46 -2.98 -8.55
N LEU A 162 -1.10 -2.58 -9.77
CA LEU A 162 -0.36 -1.35 -10.05
C LEU A 162 -1.27 -0.35 -10.78
N TRP A 163 -1.77 0.64 -10.05
CA TRP A 163 -2.76 1.60 -10.53
C TRP A 163 -2.17 3.00 -10.73
N GLY A 164 -2.26 3.50 -11.97
CA GLY A 164 -1.71 4.79 -12.37
C GLY A 164 -0.24 4.72 -12.79
N SER A 165 0.30 5.82 -13.33
CA SER A 165 1.62 5.88 -13.93
C SER A 165 2.74 5.56 -12.94
N ASN A 166 2.71 6.16 -11.75
CA ASN A 166 3.75 5.97 -10.74
C ASN A 166 3.88 4.51 -10.30
N ALA A 167 2.74 3.83 -10.04
CA ALA A 167 2.76 2.42 -9.67
C ALA A 167 3.22 1.53 -10.85
N LYS A 168 2.82 1.85 -12.08
CA LYS A 168 3.22 1.11 -13.28
C LYS A 168 4.72 1.16 -13.56
N GLU A 169 5.44 2.18 -13.10
CA GLU A 169 6.90 2.23 -13.23
C GLU A 169 7.58 1.05 -12.54
N LYS A 170 6.97 0.49 -11.49
CA LYS A 170 7.47 -0.67 -10.75
C LYS A 170 7.41 -1.98 -11.55
N VAL A 171 6.66 -2.04 -12.66
CA VAL A 171 6.68 -3.20 -13.57
C VAL A 171 8.10 -3.55 -14.00
N LYS A 172 8.99 -2.55 -14.16
CA LYS A 172 10.38 -2.76 -14.57
C LYS A 172 11.22 -3.52 -13.54
N VAL A 173 10.82 -3.46 -12.28
CA VAL A 173 11.51 -4.11 -11.16
C VAL A 173 10.98 -5.52 -10.90
N ILE A 174 9.71 -5.76 -11.26
CA ILE A 174 9.03 -7.06 -11.06
C ILE A 174 9.30 -7.94 -12.27
N THR A 175 10.42 -8.64 -12.27
CA THR A 175 10.94 -9.42 -13.40
C THR A 175 10.73 -10.92 -13.26
N ASN A 176 10.45 -11.42 -12.05
CA ASN A 176 10.25 -12.84 -11.82
C ASN A 176 8.90 -13.29 -12.41
N PRO A 177 8.90 -14.23 -13.38
CA PRO A 177 7.70 -14.64 -14.12
C PRO A 177 6.65 -15.37 -13.28
N GLN A 178 6.99 -15.79 -12.08
CA GLN A 178 6.04 -16.41 -11.15
C GLN A 178 5.00 -15.38 -10.65
N HIS A 179 5.40 -14.14 -10.51
CA HIS A 179 4.49 -13.08 -10.05
C HIS A 179 3.47 -12.71 -11.13
N LYS A 180 2.35 -12.15 -10.70
CA LYS A 180 1.31 -11.65 -11.60
C LYS A 180 1.16 -10.14 -11.43
N ILE A 181 1.13 -9.44 -12.54
CA ILE A 181 1.03 -7.99 -12.56
C ILE A 181 -0.27 -7.61 -13.27
N LEU A 182 -1.13 -6.87 -12.59
CA LEU A 182 -2.36 -6.30 -13.13
C LEU A 182 -2.22 -4.77 -13.11
N THR A 183 -2.36 -4.14 -14.26
CA THR A 183 -2.18 -2.68 -14.40
C THR A 183 -3.42 -2.01 -14.94
N THR A 184 -3.81 -0.89 -14.35
CA THR A 184 -4.86 -0.01 -14.89
C THR A 184 -4.58 1.44 -14.51
N VAL A 185 -5.47 2.37 -14.83
CA VAL A 185 -5.39 3.76 -14.39
C VAL A 185 -5.65 3.87 -12.88
N HIS A 186 -5.28 5.01 -12.28
CA HIS A 186 -5.50 5.26 -10.86
C HIS A 186 -6.99 5.38 -10.51
N PRO A 187 -7.47 4.92 -9.33
CA PRO A 187 -8.88 4.99 -8.92
C PRO A 187 -9.37 6.41 -8.60
N SER A 188 -8.54 7.45 -8.75
CA SER A 188 -8.98 8.82 -8.50
C SER A 188 -10.14 9.24 -9.40
N PRO A 189 -11.00 10.18 -8.98
CA PRO A 189 -12.08 10.71 -9.82
C PRO A 189 -11.59 11.24 -11.17
N LEU A 190 -10.33 11.72 -11.23
CA LEU A 190 -9.74 12.26 -12.47
C LEU A 190 -9.44 11.18 -13.52
N SER A 191 -9.42 9.91 -13.16
CA SER A 191 -8.98 8.82 -14.05
C SER A 191 -9.85 7.56 -14.01
N ALA A 192 -10.63 7.34 -12.97
CA ALA A 192 -11.33 6.08 -12.77
C ALA A 192 -12.24 5.67 -13.93
N SER A 193 -12.94 6.61 -14.55
CA SER A 193 -13.78 6.37 -15.72
C SER A 193 -13.01 5.98 -16.99
N ARG A 194 -11.69 6.18 -17.00
CA ARG A 194 -10.82 5.87 -18.15
C ARG A 194 -10.23 4.47 -18.11
N GLY A 195 -10.80 3.54 -17.28
CA GLY A 195 -10.42 2.14 -17.29
C GLY A 195 -10.13 1.52 -15.90
N PHE A 196 -10.37 2.24 -14.79
CA PHE A 196 -10.38 1.61 -13.46
C PHE A 196 -11.71 0.87 -13.26
N PHE A 197 -12.84 1.53 -13.55
CA PHE A 197 -14.13 0.87 -13.52
C PHE A 197 -14.22 -0.20 -14.62
N GLY A 198 -14.58 -1.42 -14.22
CA GLY A 198 -14.64 -2.60 -15.07
C GLY A 198 -13.28 -3.27 -15.31
N CYS A 199 -12.23 -2.90 -14.57
CA CYS A 199 -10.90 -3.54 -14.73
C CYS A 199 -10.87 -4.99 -14.22
N GLY A 200 -11.76 -5.40 -13.35
CA GLY A 200 -11.88 -6.78 -12.86
C GLY A 200 -10.70 -7.23 -11.99
N HIS A 201 -9.94 -6.31 -11.41
CA HIS A 201 -8.68 -6.65 -10.73
C HIS A 201 -8.89 -7.42 -9.44
N PHE A 202 -9.90 -7.11 -8.63
CA PHE A 202 -10.15 -7.81 -7.36
C PHE A 202 -10.62 -9.25 -7.61
N LYS A 203 -11.56 -9.43 -8.54
CA LYS A 203 -12.03 -10.75 -8.97
C LYS A 203 -10.89 -11.56 -9.60
N THR A 204 -10.06 -10.92 -10.43
CA THR A 204 -8.91 -11.58 -11.06
C THR A 204 -7.86 -11.97 -10.03
N ALA A 205 -7.58 -11.12 -9.03
CA ALA A 205 -6.66 -11.45 -7.95
C ALA A 205 -7.11 -12.70 -7.19
N ASN A 206 -8.39 -12.79 -6.80
CA ASN A 206 -8.91 -13.97 -6.12
C ASN A 206 -8.85 -15.23 -7.01
N ARG A 207 -9.20 -15.12 -8.28
CA ARG A 207 -9.05 -16.23 -9.24
C ARG A 207 -7.60 -16.73 -9.33
N LEU A 208 -6.64 -15.80 -9.39
CA LEU A 208 -5.20 -16.15 -9.43
C LEU A 208 -4.75 -16.77 -8.11
N LEU A 209 -5.14 -16.25 -6.97
CA LEU A 209 -4.84 -16.84 -5.66
C LEU A 209 -5.34 -18.26 -5.56
N LYS A 210 -6.57 -18.52 -5.98
CA LYS A 210 -7.14 -19.87 -6.04
C LYS A 210 -6.34 -20.81 -6.94
N GLN A 211 -5.92 -20.34 -8.12
CA GLN A 211 -5.06 -21.11 -9.04
C GLN A 211 -3.68 -21.43 -8.44
N MET A 212 -3.17 -20.55 -7.58
CA MET A 212 -1.91 -20.73 -6.84
C MET A 212 -2.06 -21.58 -5.58
N GLY A 213 -3.26 -22.12 -5.28
CA GLY A 213 -3.53 -22.86 -4.04
C GLY A 213 -3.54 -22.00 -2.79
N LYS A 214 -3.70 -20.67 -2.93
CA LYS A 214 -3.75 -19.72 -1.83
C LYS A 214 -5.18 -19.37 -1.46
N THR A 215 -5.39 -18.99 -0.20
CA THR A 215 -6.66 -18.46 0.27
C THR A 215 -6.98 -17.14 -0.45
N GLU A 216 -8.19 -17.04 -0.98
CA GLU A 216 -8.74 -15.82 -1.56
C GLU A 216 -8.83 -14.70 -0.51
N ILE A 217 -8.85 -13.46 -0.96
CA ILE A 217 -9.05 -12.30 -0.10
C ILE A 217 -10.56 -12.05 0.03
N ASP A 218 -11.02 -11.93 1.26
CA ASP A 218 -12.33 -11.35 1.55
C ASP A 218 -12.21 -9.82 1.46
N TRP A 219 -12.63 -9.28 0.33
CA TRP A 219 -12.55 -7.85 0.05
C TRP A 219 -13.64 -7.02 0.74
N GLN A 220 -14.67 -7.64 1.32
CA GLN A 220 -15.71 -6.92 2.04
C GLN A 220 -15.15 -6.28 3.31
N ILE A 221 -15.31 -4.97 3.46
CA ILE A 221 -15.10 -4.25 4.72
C ILE A 221 -16.46 -4.13 5.41
N GLU A 222 -16.52 -4.46 6.68
CA GLU A 222 -17.74 -4.37 7.49
C GLU A 222 -18.02 -2.91 7.88
N ASN A 223 -19.29 -2.60 8.10
CA ASN A 223 -19.69 -1.34 8.70
C ASN A 223 -19.23 -1.28 10.17
N VAL A 224 -18.93 -0.07 10.63
CA VAL A 224 -18.58 0.24 12.03
C VAL A 224 -19.62 1.16 12.63
#